data_46a330666639292c6c550d9182cc6f83
#
_entry.id   46a330666639292c6c550d9182cc6f83
#
_cell.length_a   1.000
_cell.length_b   1.000
_cell.length_c   1.000
_cell.angle_alpha   90.00
_cell.angle_beta   90.00
_cell.angle_gamma   90.00
#
_symmetry.space_group_name_H-M   'P 1'
#
loop_
_entity.id
_entity.type
_entity.pdbx_description
1 polymer ?
#
loop_
_entity_poly.entity_id
_entity_poly.type
_entity_poly.pdbx_seq_one_letter_code
_entity_poly.pdbx_strand_id
1 'polypeptide(L)'
;MRRGTVAPREAAVQRQRSGRGQTPGVPIDGSPALPPAVAERLARLAPDQRAAATARPGPVLCIAPAGSGKTTTLVARVAWLVATGADPATIAAITFNARAAEELRERLGPALAPLADGTGDVPAAGVRVRTFHALGLEILRDAGRPPSVTSRDAVLRVVAPAADAATRRRLDDAFSRLKLDLGVTAADVASDPAPGPLARLFLAYERALGEAGACDFDDLVAGTLRALEVDPGLLARWRARCAHLLVDEVQDVDRSQLRLALLLAAPANRVFLVGDDDQSIYGWRLADVRRVLSLADALPGLRRVDLAVNYRCPAPVLARAVRLVEHNAERFAKAIRPGPAAVGRLVLAPVGPEPEGLLRRLTAAWPADGGSRAVLARTRRELLPFAGEALALGIPFRGDGVVLPVDDPRIDEIVARAGLDPRPLPLAARLATLPGDGAPAGTAPAAGSTVRAIAPTRAGAGPAPQDDPEPPWTPRELRAALVGWAARLPPGADLRAAIADARARLAELRRPGAALTLATAHATKGLEWDHVAVVGMTEGRFPSARSLAEAGDSSRALEEERRLAYVAWTRARRSLTLVYDPEAPSPFLREAFDPDELGRASRAP
;
A
#
# COMPACT_ATOMS: atom_id res chain seq x y z
N MET A 1 -29.49 -13.35 -69.40
CA MET A 1 -29.15 -12.34 -70.48
C MET A 1 -28.08 -11.41 -69.91
N ARG A 2 -26.92 -11.49 -70.57
CA ARG A 2 -25.94 -10.46 -70.95
C ARG A 2 -25.57 -9.43 -69.89
N ARG A 3 -24.35 -9.53 -69.30
CA ARG A 3 -23.04 -8.97 -69.75
C ARG A 3 -22.94 -7.46 -69.40
N GLY A 4 -21.91 -7.10 -68.68
CA GLY A 4 -20.91 -6.18 -69.10
C GLY A 4 -19.92 -5.78 -67.99
N THR A 5 -18.75 -6.39 -68.04
CA THR A 5 -17.45 -6.03 -67.45
C THR A 5 -16.91 -4.72 -68.03
N VAL A 6 -16.28 -3.85 -67.26
CA VAL A 6 -15.13 -3.02 -67.66
C VAL A 6 -14.28 -2.65 -66.41
N ALA A 7 -13.04 -3.10 -66.44
CA ALA A 7 -11.87 -2.53 -65.74
C ALA A 7 -10.88 -2.08 -66.84
N PRO A 8 -9.67 -1.59 -66.57
CA PRO A 8 -9.21 -0.42 -65.82
C PRO A 8 -8.40 0.56 -66.70
N ARG A 9 -7.94 1.68 -66.19
CA ARG A 9 -6.78 2.38 -66.81
C ARG A 9 -5.92 3.04 -65.74
N GLU A 10 -4.68 2.57 -65.67
CA GLU A 10 -3.51 3.24 -65.13
C GLU A 10 -3.18 4.54 -65.87
N ALA A 11 -2.66 5.53 -65.16
CA ALA A 11 -1.75 6.52 -65.72
C ALA A 11 -0.83 7.03 -64.59
N ALA A 12 0.42 6.64 -64.69
CA ALA A 12 1.54 7.25 -64.02
C ALA A 12 1.88 8.60 -64.67
N VAL A 13 2.41 9.54 -63.91
CA VAL A 13 3.41 10.56 -64.29
C VAL A 13 3.61 11.51 -63.07
N GLN A 14 4.71 11.56 -62.55
CA GLN A 14 5.94 12.35 -62.57
C GLN A 14 6.35 12.91 -61.23
N ARG A 15 7.57 12.56 -60.85
CA ARG A 15 8.34 13.17 -59.74
C ARG A 15 8.68 14.63 -60.07
N GLN A 16 8.49 15.51 -59.11
CA GLN A 16 9.39 16.67 -59.02
C GLN A 16 9.73 16.94 -57.54
N ARG A 17 11.05 16.97 -57.31
CA ARG A 17 11.69 17.43 -56.06
C ARG A 17 11.59 18.94 -55.97
N SER A 18 11.21 19.46 -54.81
CA SER A 18 11.73 20.72 -54.34
C SER A 18 11.62 20.75 -52.81
N GLY A 19 12.77 20.82 -52.14
CA GLY A 19 12.86 21.04 -50.72
C GLY A 19 12.36 22.43 -50.36
N ARG A 20 11.55 22.49 -49.35
CA ARG A 20 11.36 23.70 -48.52
C ARG A 20 11.20 23.27 -47.09
N GLY A 21 11.93 23.96 -46.20
CA GLY A 21 11.99 23.73 -44.80
C GLY A 21 10.59 23.70 -44.15
N GLN A 22 10.37 22.72 -43.34
CA GLN A 22 9.20 22.66 -42.45
C GLN A 22 9.42 23.72 -41.36
N THR A 23 8.75 24.85 -41.48
CA THR A 23 8.42 25.74 -40.36
C THR A 23 7.55 24.95 -39.37
N PRO A 24 7.77 25.06 -38.04
CA PRO A 24 6.91 24.45 -37.07
C PRO A 24 5.47 24.97 -37.25
N GLY A 25 4.52 24.05 -37.48
CA GLY A 25 3.11 24.37 -37.64
C GLY A 25 2.58 25.19 -36.47
N VAL A 26 2.01 26.34 -36.76
CA VAL A 26 1.21 27.14 -35.82
C VAL A 26 0.02 26.28 -35.37
N PRO A 27 -0.26 26.16 -34.04
CA PRO A 27 -1.43 25.46 -33.55
C PRO A 27 -2.71 26.16 -34.03
N ILE A 28 -3.61 25.40 -34.64
CA ILE A 28 -4.92 25.88 -35.15
C ILE A 28 -5.96 26.04 -34.02
N ASP A 29 -5.53 26.03 -32.76
CA ASP A 29 -6.40 26.21 -31.59
C ASP A 29 -5.72 27.26 -30.71
N GLY A 30 -6.39 28.39 -30.41
CA GLY A 30 -5.84 29.55 -29.70
C GLY A 30 -5.33 29.30 -28.27
N SER A 31 -4.76 28.13 -28.03
CA SER A 31 -4.07 27.79 -26.79
C SER A 31 -2.69 28.46 -26.77
N PRO A 32 -2.30 29.13 -25.67
CA PRO A 32 -0.97 29.73 -25.56
C PRO A 32 0.12 28.66 -25.79
N ALA A 33 1.19 29.04 -26.50
CA ALA A 33 2.31 28.13 -26.71
C ALA A 33 2.89 27.69 -25.36
N LEU A 34 2.97 26.36 -25.16
CA LEU A 34 3.52 25.81 -23.91
C LEU A 34 5.00 26.19 -23.76
N PRO A 35 5.46 26.48 -22.54
CA PRO A 35 6.89 26.65 -22.26
C PRO A 35 7.70 25.44 -22.77
N PRO A 36 8.90 25.67 -23.38
CA PRO A 36 9.66 24.60 -24.02
C PRO A 36 9.91 23.37 -23.11
N ALA A 37 10.22 23.59 -21.85
CA ALA A 37 10.46 22.50 -20.90
C ALA A 37 9.22 21.63 -20.63
N VAL A 38 8.02 22.21 -20.63
CA VAL A 38 6.77 21.48 -20.48
C VAL A 38 6.43 20.73 -21.76
N ALA A 39 6.62 21.39 -22.92
CA ALA A 39 6.42 20.76 -24.23
C ALA A 39 7.34 19.53 -24.39
N GLU A 40 8.62 19.64 -24.02
CA GLU A 40 9.57 18.54 -24.06
C GLU A 40 9.18 17.41 -23.09
N ARG A 41 8.77 17.74 -21.86
CA ARG A 41 8.26 16.75 -20.89
C ARG A 41 7.08 15.98 -21.45
N LEU A 42 6.11 16.67 -22.04
CA LEU A 42 4.93 16.04 -22.66
C LEU A 42 5.31 15.20 -23.89
N ALA A 43 6.31 15.63 -24.65
CA ALA A 43 6.81 14.88 -25.82
C ALA A 43 7.44 13.53 -25.44
N ARG A 44 8.03 13.44 -24.24
CA ARG A 44 8.63 12.20 -23.71
C ARG A 44 7.59 11.21 -23.18
N LEU A 45 6.35 11.63 -22.97
CA LEU A 45 5.27 10.74 -22.52
C LEU A 45 4.77 9.86 -23.67
N ALA A 46 4.34 8.65 -23.31
CA ALA A 46 3.55 7.83 -24.21
C ALA A 46 2.23 8.54 -24.58
N PRO A 47 1.62 8.18 -25.72
CA PRO A 47 0.39 8.84 -26.19
C PRO A 47 -0.75 8.83 -25.15
N ASP A 48 -0.96 7.72 -24.45
CA ASP A 48 -1.96 7.55 -23.39
C ASP A 48 -1.64 8.38 -22.14
N GLN A 49 -0.38 8.37 -21.70
CA GLN A 49 0.09 9.22 -20.60
C GLN A 49 -0.08 10.71 -20.93
N ARG A 50 0.26 11.09 -22.17
CA ARG A 50 0.08 12.47 -22.64
C ARG A 50 -1.39 12.86 -22.67
N ALA A 51 -2.26 11.99 -23.22
CA ALA A 51 -3.69 12.21 -23.25
C ALA A 51 -4.29 12.41 -21.85
N ALA A 52 -3.83 11.62 -20.85
CA ALA A 52 -4.23 11.78 -19.46
C ALA A 52 -3.69 13.10 -18.87
N ALA A 53 -2.40 13.40 -19.07
CA ALA A 53 -1.77 14.60 -18.51
C ALA A 53 -2.37 15.90 -19.08
N THR A 54 -2.77 15.94 -20.35
CA THR A 54 -3.33 17.11 -21.04
C THR A 54 -4.85 17.09 -21.16
N ALA A 55 -5.52 16.15 -20.51
CA ALA A 55 -6.99 16.09 -20.49
C ALA A 55 -7.57 17.43 -19.98
N ARG A 56 -8.58 17.97 -20.66
CA ARG A 56 -9.22 19.25 -20.27
C ARG A 56 -9.71 19.17 -18.81
N PRO A 57 -9.63 20.27 -18.03
CA PRO A 57 -10.15 20.29 -16.67
C PRO A 57 -11.62 19.85 -16.61
N GLY A 58 -11.95 19.01 -15.63
CA GLY A 58 -13.25 18.36 -15.44
C GLY A 58 -13.04 17.01 -14.74
N PRO A 59 -14.08 16.20 -14.58
CA PRO A 59 -13.93 14.89 -13.97
C PRO A 59 -13.20 13.92 -14.92
N VAL A 60 -12.03 13.46 -14.50
CA VAL A 60 -11.19 12.52 -15.26
C VAL A 60 -10.81 11.36 -14.34
N LEU A 61 -11.01 10.13 -14.80
CA LEU A 61 -10.51 8.90 -14.19
C LEU A 61 -9.43 8.32 -15.06
N CYS A 62 -8.20 8.29 -14.55
CA CYS A 62 -7.06 7.68 -15.20
C CYS A 62 -6.83 6.29 -14.61
N ILE A 63 -7.14 5.25 -15.36
CA ILE A 63 -6.83 3.87 -14.98
C ILE A 63 -5.38 3.59 -15.35
N ALA A 64 -4.57 3.38 -14.33
CA ALA A 64 -3.11 3.31 -14.47
C ALA A 64 -2.56 2.03 -13.83
N PRO A 65 -2.50 0.90 -14.55
CA PRO A 65 -1.98 -0.36 -14.07
C PRO A 65 -0.57 -0.26 -13.48
N ALA A 66 -0.17 -1.28 -12.73
CA ALA A 66 1.18 -1.37 -12.17
C ALA A 66 2.23 -1.01 -13.23
N GLY A 67 3.21 -0.18 -12.87
CA GLY A 67 4.31 0.18 -13.78
C GLY A 67 3.94 1.02 -15.01
N SER A 68 2.73 1.57 -15.11
CA SER A 68 2.29 2.38 -16.26
C SER A 68 2.75 3.85 -16.22
N GLY A 69 3.46 4.27 -15.16
CA GLY A 69 3.94 5.63 -15.03
C GLY A 69 2.93 6.60 -14.43
N LYS A 70 2.10 6.14 -13.50
CA LYS A 70 1.11 6.91 -12.71
C LYS A 70 1.66 8.26 -12.24
N THR A 71 2.73 8.22 -11.42
CA THR A 71 3.36 9.42 -10.85
C THR A 71 3.94 10.34 -11.92
N THR A 72 4.53 9.78 -12.99
CA THR A 72 5.03 10.57 -14.13
C THR A 72 3.90 11.34 -14.82
N THR A 73 2.75 10.68 -15.00
CA THR A 73 1.55 11.30 -15.58
C THR A 73 0.98 12.40 -14.68
N LEU A 74 0.92 12.17 -13.35
CA LEU A 74 0.49 13.17 -12.36
C LEU A 74 1.38 14.41 -12.37
N VAL A 75 2.70 14.23 -12.34
CA VAL A 75 3.68 15.33 -12.39
C VAL A 75 3.53 16.14 -13.68
N ALA A 76 3.40 15.45 -14.83
CA ALA A 76 3.18 16.11 -16.10
C ALA A 76 1.82 16.84 -16.16
N ARG A 77 0.78 16.29 -15.53
CA ARG A 77 -0.53 16.95 -15.38
C ARG A 77 -0.43 18.26 -14.64
N VAL A 78 0.25 18.28 -13.48
CA VAL A 78 0.44 19.51 -12.70
C VAL A 78 1.23 20.53 -13.50
N ALA A 79 2.34 20.13 -14.13
CA ALA A 79 3.14 21.02 -14.96
C ALA A 79 2.32 21.62 -16.14
N TRP A 80 1.47 20.80 -16.77
CA TRP A 80 0.59 21.25 -17.84
C TRP A 80 -0.48 22.23 -17.33
N LEU A 81 -1.10 21.98 -16.17
CA LEU A 81 -2.08 22.89 -15.56
C LEU A 81 -1.45 24.27 -15.30
N VAL A 82 -0.27 24.31 -14.68
CA VAL A 82 0.45 25.57 -14.41
C VAL A 82 0.82 26.26 -15.72
N ALA A 83 1.38 25.54 -16.69
CA ALA A 83 1.75 26.09 -18.00
C ALA A 83 0.56 26.62 -18.81
N THR A 84 -0.64 26.15 -18.53
CA THR A 84 -1.91 26.61 -19.16
C THR A 84 -2.66 27.65 -18.33
N GLY A 85 -2.00 28.21 -17.28
CA GLY A 85 -2.49 29.36 -16.53
C GLY A 85 -3.22 29.03 -15.22
N ALA A 86 -3.17 27.80 -14.72
CA ALA A 86 -3.68 27.51 -13.38
C ALA A 86 -2.69 28.07 -12.33
N ASP A 87 -3.21 28.80 -11.36
CA ASP A 87 -2.42 29.24 -10.21
C ASP A 87 -2.01 28.01 -9.36
N PRO A 88 -0.70 27.79 -9.13
CA PRO A 88 -0.21 26.69 -8.29
C PRO A 88 -0.88 26.59 -6.92
N ALA A 89 -1.23 27.72 -6.29
CA ALA A 89 -1.89 27.76 -4.99
C ALA A 89 -3.32 27.17 -4.99
N THR A 90 -3.91 27.00 -6.17
CA THR A 90 -5.24 26.41 -6.38
C THR A 90 -5.21 24.93 -6.77
N ILE A 91 -3.99 24.35 -6.87
CA ILE A 91 -3.78 22.95 -7.22
C ILE A 91 -3.54 22.16 -5.93
N ALA A 92 -4.35 21.12 -5.70
CA ALA A 92 -4.17 20.18 -4.60
C ALA A 92 -3.99 18.76 -5.15
N ALA A 93 -2.91 18.11 -4.73
CA ALA A 93 -2.62 16.70 -5.02
C ALA A 93 -2.68 15.89 -3.72
N ILE A 94 -3.61 14.94 -3.67
CA ILE A 94 -3.86 14.12 -2.49
C ILE A 94 -3.37 12.70 -2.76
N THR A 95 -2.57 12.18 -1.84
CA THR A 95 -1.99 10.83 -1.91
C THR A 95 -2.46 9.99 -0.74
N PHE A 96 -2.35 8.67 -0.91
CA PHE A 96 -2.80 7.72 0.11
C PHE A 96 -1.94 7.78 1.39
N ASN A 97 -0.62 7.98 1.29
CA ASN A 97 0.29 7.98 2.43
C ASN A 97 1.35 9.09 2.36
N ALA A 98 2.00 9.35 3.50
CA ALA A 98 2.99 10.43 3.64
C ALA A 98 4.22 10.25 2.73
N ARG A 99 4.66 8.99 2.52
CA ARG A 99 5.79 8.68 1.65
C ARG A 99 5.49 9.04 0.18
N ALA A 100 4.31 8.66 -0.31
CA ALA A 100 3.88 9.02 -1.67
C ALA A 100 3.74 10.54 -1.83
N ALA A 101 3.28 11.24 -0.78
CA ALA A 101 3.22 12.70 -0.80
C ALA A 101 4.61 13.34 -0.89
N GLU A 102 5.61 12.81 -0.19
CA GLU A 102 6.98 13.30 -0.24
C GLU A 102 7.60 13.03 -1.62
N GLU A 103 7.50 11.81 -2.12
CA GLU A 103 7.99 11.44 -3.46
C GLU A 103 7.36 12.31 -4.56
N LEU A 104 6.07 12.62 -4.44
CA LEU A 104 5.40 13.50 -5.41
C LEU A 104 5.93 14.94 -5.31
N ARG A 105 6.19 15.46 -4.10
CA ARG A 105 6.79 16.81 -3.91
C ARG A 105 8.19 16.89 -4.51
N GLU A 106 9.04 15.89 -4.23
CA GLU A 106 10.39 15.81 -4.79
C GLU A 106 10.39 15.81 -6.32
N ARG A 107 9.42 15.13 -6.95
CA ARG A 107 9.29 15.08 -8.41
C ARG A 107 8.67 16.35 -9.01
N LEU A 108 7.81 17.06 -8.27
CA LEU A 108 7.19 18.30 -8.73
C LEU A 108 8.20 19.46 -8.75
N GLY A 109 9.14 19.54 -7.81
CA GLY A 109 10.14 20.59 -7.77
C GLY A 109 10.85 20.81 -9.12
N PRO A 110 11.59 19.81 -9.62
CA PRO A 110 12.27 19.93 -10.92
C PRO A 110 11.32 20.06 -12.12
N ALA A 111 10.07 19.63 -11.98
CA ALA A 111 9.08 19.72 -13.06
C ALA A 111 8.55 21.15 -13.23
N LEU A 112 8.43 21.90 -12.14
CA LEU A 112 7.86 23.23 -12.10
C LEU A 112 8.93 24.35 -12.06
N ALA A 113 10.18 24.03 -11.71
CA ALA A 113 11.27 24.98 -11.69
C ALA A 113 11.41 25.83 -13.01
N PRO A 114 11.25 25.23 -14.20
CA PRO A 114 11.31 26.00 -15.46
C PRO A 114 10.16 26.98 -15.68
N LEU A 115 9.11 26.93 -14.83
CA LEU A 115 7.94 27.80 -14.87
C LEU A 115 8.03 28.94 -13.84
N ALA A 116 9.14 29.03 -13.08
CA ALA A 116 9.38 30.14 -12.17
C ALA A 116 9.46 31.47 -12.97
N ASP A 117 8.62 32.41 -12.59
CA ASP A 117 8.77 33.81 -13.02
C ASP A 117 10.04 34.37 -12.38
N GLY A 118 10.86 35.12 -13.07
CA GLY A 118 12.19 35.59 -12.63
C GLY A 118 12.30 36.21 -11.23
N THR A 119 11.27 36.13 -10.39
CA THR A 119 11.22 36.52 -8.97
C THR A 119 11.84 35.48 -8.02
N GLY A 120 12.21 34.29 -8.53
CA GLY A 120 12.82 33.21 -7.75
C GLY A 120 11.86 32.34 -6.99
N ASP A 121 10.55 32.63 -6.99
CA ASP A 121 9.52 31.78 -6.42
C ASP A 121 9.26 30.57 -7.32
N VAL A 122 9.59 29.40 -6.80
CA VAL A 122 9.34 28.14 -7.52
C VAL A 122 7.85 27.79 -7.40
N PRO A 123 7.10 27.67 -8.51
CA PRO A 123 5.67 27.33 -8.48
C PRO A 123 5.35 26.06 -7.69
N ALA A 124 6.34 25.17 -7.51
CA ALA A 124 6.18 23.96 -6.69
C ALA A 124 5.81 24.25 -5.24
N ALA A 125 6.26 25.37 -4.66
CA ALA A 125 5.92 25.76 -3.30
C ALA A 125 4.43 26.10 -3.12
N GLY A 126 3.75 26.50 -4.21
CA GLY A 126 2.32 26.79 -4.19
C GLY A 126 1.42 25.54 -4.26
N VAL A 127 1.90 24.46 -4.88
CA VAL A 127 1.10 23.23 -5.06
C VAL A 127 0.93 22.50 -3.73
N ARG A 128 -0.32 22.27 -3.33
CA ARG A 128 -0.65 21.60 -2.06
C ARG A 128 -0.60 20.09 -2.24
N VAL A 129 0.49 19.43 -1.78
CA VAL A 129 0.62 17.98 -1.77
C VAL A 129 0.39 17.46 -0.35
N ARG A 130 -0.67 16.66 -0.13
CA ARG A 130 -1.10 16.20 1.20
C ARG A 130 -1.63 14.76 1.15
N THR A 131 -1.70 14.11 2.30
CA THR A 131 -2.61 12.98 2.50
C THR A 131 -4.00 13.51 2.89
N PHE A 132 -5.05 12.67 2.80
CA PHE A 132 -6.39 13.07 3.25
C PHE A 132 -6.41 13.55 4.70
N HIS A 133 -5.73 12.85 5.60
CA HIS A 133 -5.66 13.21 7.01
C HIS A 133 -4.88 14.52 7.24
N ALA A 134 -3.79 14.74 6.51
CA ALA A 134 -3.05 16.00 6.61
C ALA A 134 -3.85 17.19 6.06
N LEU A 135 -4.62 16.97 4.99
CA LEU A 135 -5.55 17.98 4.46
C LEU A 135 -6.67 18.26 5.46
N GLY A 136 -7.24 17.22 6.06
CA GLY A 136 -8.28 17.35 7.09
C GLY A 136 -7.79 18.13 8.30
N LEU A 137 -6.59 17.84 8.78
CA LEU A 137 -5.95 18.59 9.88
C LEU A 137 -5.78 20.07 9.52
N GLU A 138 -5.37 20.38 8.29
CA GLU A 138 -5.19 21.75 7.80
C GLU A 138 -6.55 22.49 7.74
N ILE A 139 -7.62 21.83 7.26
CA ILE A 139 -8.97 22.37 7.20
C ILE A 139 -9.54 22.63 8.60
N LEU A 140 -9.38 21.69 9.54
CA LEU A 140 -9.87 21.83 10.91
C LEU A 140 -9.17 22.98 11.65
N ARG A 141 -7.87 23.18 11.41
CA ARG A 141 -7.13 24.34 11.93
C ARG A 141 -7.65 25.67 11.36
N ASP A 142 -7.91 25.73 10.07
CA ASP A 142 -8.49 26.92 9.40
C ASP A 142 -9.93 27.21 9.89
N ALA A 143 -10.65 26.18 10.34
CA ALA A 143 -11.96 26.30 10.98
C ALA A 143 -11.90 26.79 12.45
N GLY A 144 -10.70 27.11 12.99
CA GLY A 144 -10.52 27.49 14.39
C GLY A 144 -10.66 26.34 15.39
N ARG A 145 -10.57 25.08 14.91
CA ARG A 145 -10.72 23.86 15.70
C ARG A 145 -9.45 23.00 15.60
N PRO A 146 -8.29 23.45 16.13
CA PRO A 146 -7.06 22.68 16.05
C PRO A 146 -7.22 21.37 16.87
N PRO A 147 -7.22 20.19 16.22
CA PRO A 147 -7.47 18.95 16.92
C PRO A 147 -6.25 18.48 17.70
N SER A 148 -6.49 17.96 18.91
CA SER A 148 -5.52 17.16 19.67
C SER A 148 -5.73 15.68 19.30
N VAL A 149 -4.81 15.10 18.52
CA VAL A 149 -4.95 13.72 18.03
C VAL A 149 -4.42 12.73 19.03
N THR A 150 -5.22 11.72 19.38
CA THR A 150 -4.85 10.64 20.27
C THR A 150 -4.98 9.27 19.63
N SER A 151 -4.31 8.27 20.22
CA SER A 151 -4.43 6.87 19.78
C SER A 151 -5.75 6.27 20.25
N ARG A 152 -6.48 5.62 19.33
CA ARG A 152 -7.73 4.91 19.68
C ARG A 152 -7.49 3.80 20.69
N ASP A 153 -6.40 3.03 20.58
CA ASP A 153 -6.06 1.99 21.56
C ASP A 153 -5.89 2.56 22.98
N ALA A 154 -5.32 3.77 23.11
CA ALA A 154 -5.19 4.42 24.41
C ALA A 154 -6.57 4.73 25.02
N VAL A 155 -7.52 5.22 24.23
CA VAL A 155 -8.89 5.50 24.70
C VAL A 155 -9.64 4.18 24.97
N LEU A 156 -9.50 3.17 24.13
CA LEU A 156 -10.13 1.86 24.32
C LEU A 156 -9.66 1.16 25.58
N ARG A 157 -8.41 1.34 26.02
CA ARG A 157 -7.92 0.83 27.32
C ARG A 157 -8.65 1.46 28.50
N VAL A 158 -9.14 2.69 28.36
CA VAL A 158 -9.90 3.39 29.39
C VAL A 158 -11.36 2.95 29.40
N VAL A 159 -12.01 2.93 28.21
CA VAL A 159 -13.47 2.66 28.13
C VAL A 159 -13.82 1.18 28.11
N ALA A 160 -12.86 0.32 27.76
CA ALA A 160 -13.02 -1.13 27.72
C ALA A 160 -11.80 -1.85 28.38
N PRO A 161 -11.55 -1.64 29.68
CA PRO A 161 -10.33 -2.13 30.33
C PRO A 161 -10.21 -3.66 30.36
N ALA A 162 -11.34 -4.37 30.32
CA ALA A 162 -11.37 -5.83 30.28
C ALA A 162 -11.12 -6.42 28.87
N ALA A 163 -11.11 -5.59 27.83
CA ALA A 163 -10.89 -6.05 26.46
C ALA A 163 -9.42 -6.41 26.24
N ASP A 164 -9.16 -7.60 25.74
CA ASP A 164 -7.83 -8.01 25.28
C ASP A 164 -7.43 -7.26 23.98
N ALA A 165 -6.20 -7.46 23.53
CA ALA A 165 -5.68 -6.77 22.36
C ALA A 165 -6.49 -7.12 21.07
N ALA A 166 -6.94 -8.38 20.94
CA ALA A 166 -7.71 -8.81 19.78
C ALA A 166 -9.11 -8.17 19.77
N THR A 167 -9.75 -8.07 20.92
CA THR A 167 -11.05 -7.40 21.07
C THR A 167 -10.92 -5.90 20.80
N ARG A 168 -9.88 -5.23 21.31
CA ARG A 168 -9.66 -3.79 21.02
C ARG A 168 -9.46 -3.52 19.54
N ARG A 169 -8.79 -4.41 18.80
CA ARG A 169 -8.67 -4.29 17.35
C ARG A 169 -10.02 -4.41 16.64
N ARG A 170 -10.84 -5.41 17.01
CA ARG A 170 -12.20 -5.55 16.45
C ARG A 170 -13.06 -4.31 16.72
N LEU A 171 -12.88 -3.67 17.89
CA LEU A 171 -13.53 -2.42 18.21
C LEU A 171 -12.98 -1.26 17.38
N ASP A 172 -11.68 -1.21 17.16
CA ASP A 172 -11.03 -0.23 16.29
C ASP A 172 -11.59 -0.27 14.86
N ASP A 173 -11.65 -1.46 14.26
CA ASP A 173 -12.22 -1.69 12.94
C ASP A 173 -13.71 -1.31 12.89
N ALA A 174 -14.47 -1.69 13.93
CA ALA A 174 -15.90 -1.38 14.00
C ALA A 174 -16.15 0.14 14.12
N PHE A 175 -15.35 0.84 14.91
CA PHE A 175 -15.48 2.31 15.08
C PHE A 175 -15.03 3.05 13.82
N SER A 176 -13.98 2.60 13.15
CA SER A 176 -13.61 3.14 11.83
C SER A 176 -14.76 2.98 10.82
N ARG A 177 -15.41 1.82 10.80
CA ARG A 177 -16.57 1.59 9.93
C ARG A 177 -17.72 2.52 10.27
N LEU A 178 -18.04 2.72 11.56
CA LEU A 178 -19.08 3.66 11.98
C LEU A 178 -18.77 5.08 11.49
N LYS A 179 -17.54 5.57 11.72
CA LYS A 179 -17.14 6.95 11.39
C LYS A 179 -16.96 7.19 9.88
N LEU A 180 -16.22 6.32 9.20
CA LEU A 180 -15.74 6.58 7.83
C LEU A 180 -16.64 5.99 6.75
N ASP A 181 -17.29 4.87 7.01
CA ASP A 181 -18.10 4.19 6.01
C ASP A 181 -19.60 4.50 6.19
N LEU A 182 -20.10 4.43 7.40
CA LEU A 182 -21.50 4.68 7.70
C LEU A 182 -21.79 6.16 8.02
N GLY A 183 -20.76 6.93 8.40
CA GLY A 183 -20.90 8.35 8.78
C GLY A 183 -21.71 8.56 10.06
N VAL A 184 -21.73 7.56 10.95
CA VAL A 184 -22.46 7.59 12.22
C VAL A 184 -21.74 8.48 13.22
N THR A 185 -22.50 9.36 13.87
CA THR A 185 -22.01 10.23 14.95
C THR A 185 -22.50 9.75 16.31
N ALA A 186 -21.87 10.27 17.39
CA ALA A 186 -22.36 10.04 18.74
C ALA A 186 -23.81 10.52 18.93
N ALA A 187 -24.22 11.61 18.25
CA ALA A 187 -25.59 12.12 18.30
C ALA A 187 -26.59 11.15 17.65
N ASP A 188 -26.22 10.52 16.52
CA ASP A 188 -27.09 9.54 15.87
C ASP A 188 -27.32 8.34 16.79
N VAL A 189 -26.25 7.83 17.43
CA VAL A 189 -26.36 6.70 18.35
C VAL A 189 -27.11 7.09 19.64
N ALA A 190 -26.93 8.32 20.14
CA ALA A 190 -27.63 8.80 21.32
C ALA A 190 -29.15 9.00 21.09
N SER A 191 -29.57 9.14 19.84
CA SER A 191 -30.99 9.23 19.47
C SER A 191 -31.70 7.85 19.42
N ASP A 192 -30.94 6.74 19.43
CA ASP A 192 -31.49 5.39 19.52
C ASP A 192 -31.97 5.12 20.94
N PRO A 193 -33.30 4.84 21.16
CA PRO A 193 -33.84 4.57 22.49
C PRO A 193 -33.31 3.27 23.12
N ALA A 194 -32.75 2.36 22.33
CA ALA A 194 -32.26 1.06 22.81
C ALA A 194 -30.93 0.66 22.14
N PRO A 195 -29.86 1.44 22.29
CA PRO A 195 -28.60 1.19 21.59
C PRO A 195 -28.00 -0.15 22.02
N GLY A 196 -27.55 -0.94 21.03
CA GLY A 196 -26.87 -2.21 21.25
C GLY A 196 -25.53 -2.08 21.98
N PRO A 197 -24.88 -3.16 22.41
CA PRO A 197 -23.63 -3.12 23.17
C PRO A 197 -22.52 -2.34 22.47
N LEU A 198 -22.33 -2.55 21.17
CA LEU A 198 -21.32 -1.83 20.37
C LEU A 198 -21.61 -0.32 20.32
N ALA A 199 -22.86 0.05 20.13
CA ALA A 199 -23.29 1.45 20.08
C ALA A 199 -23.08 2.16 21.43
N ARG A 200 -23.40 1.51 22.55
CA ARG A 200 -23.13 2.05 23.89
C ARG A 200 -21.63 2.26 24.14
N LEU A 201 -20.81 1.31 23.68
CA LEU A 201 -19.36 1.43 23.82
C LEU A 201 -18.79 2.53 22.92
N PHE A 202 -19.34 2.70 21.72
CA PHE A 202 -19.00 3.81 20.84
C PHE A 202 -19.35 5.17 21.47
N LEU A 203 -20.52 5.30 22.09
CA LEU A 203 -20.89 6.51 22.83
C LEU A 203 -19.94 6.80 24.00
N ALA A 204 -19.55 5.78 24.77
CA ALA A 204 -18.58 5.94 25.85
C ALA A 204 -17.22 6.39 25.32
N TYR A 205 -16.81 5.84 24.18
CA TYR A 205 -15.59 6.19 23.47
C TYR A 205 -15.60 7.66 22.99
N GLU A 206 -16.66 8.09 22.29
CA GLU A 206 -16.81 9.47 21.82
C GLU A 206 -16.87 10.48 22.98
N ARG A 207 -17.53 10.10 24.09
CA ARG A 207 -17.56 10.93 25.30
C ARG A 207 -16.17 11.11 25.89
N ALA A 208 -15.40 10.04 26.00
CA ALA A 208 -14.03 10.09 26.53
C ALA A 208 -13.12 10.97 25.66
N LEU A 209 -13.27 10.91 24.32
CA LEU A 209 -12.59 11.84 23.41
C LEU A 209 -13.01 13.29 23.66
N GLY A 210 -14.31 13.55 23.76
CA GLY A 210 -14.85 14.90 24.02
C GLY A 210 -14.39 15.49 25.35
N GLU A 211 -14.41 14.70 26.44
CA GLU A 211 -13.93 15.09 27.77
C GLU A 211 -12.42 15.41 27.78
N ALA A 212 -11.64 14.69 26.96
CA ALA A 212 -10.21 14.94 26.78
C ALA A 212 -9.90 16.11 25.83
N GLY A 213 -10.91 16.71 25.18
CA GLY A 213 -10.71 17.69 24.09
C GLY A 213 -9.88 17.13 22.94
N ALA A 214 -9.96 15.82 22.72
CA ALA A 214 -9.18 15.07 21.75
C ALA A 214 -10.04 14.53 20.61
N CYS A 215 -9.39 14.13 19.51
CA CYS A 215 -9.99 13.37 18.43
C CYS A 215 -9.09 12.18 18.07
N ASP A 216 -9.64 11.18 17.43
CA ASP A 216 -8.84 10.12 16.83
C ASP A 216 -8.41 10.46 15.39
N PHE A 217 -7.69 9.53 14.77
CA PHE A 217 -7.17 9.74 13.43
C PHE A 217 -8.28 9.81 12.37
N ASP A 218 -9.36 9.05 12.53
CA ASP A 218 -10.49 9.03 11.60
C ASP A 218 -11.29 10.34 11.66
N ASP A 219 -11.31 10.99 12.82
CA ASP A 219 -11.97 12.29 13.00
C ASP A 219 -11.32 13.39 12.16
N LEU A 220 -10.06 13.25 11.75
CA LEU A 220 -9.42 14.20 10.86
C LEU A 220 -10.15 14.27 9.50
N VAL A 221 -10.74 13.18 9.04
CA VAL A 221 -11.53 13.13 7.80
C VAL A 221 -13.02 13.37 8.10
N ALA A 222 -13.60 12.59 9.00
CA ALA A 222 -15.02 12.69 9.34
C ALA A 222 -15.40 14.06 9.94
N GLY A 223 -14.55 14.58 10.83
CA GLY A 223 -14.72 15.92 11.42
C GLY A 223 -14.58 17.04 10.38
N THR A 224 -13.68 16.87 9.43
CA THR A 224 -13.53 17.82 8.31
C THR A 224 -14.76 17.86 7.44
N LEU A 225 -15.34 16.72 7.08
CA LEU A 225 -16.59 16.67 6.33
C LEU A 225 -17.68 17.44 7.03
N ARG A 226 -17.90 17.17 8.33
CA ARG A 226 -18.90 17.89 9.15
C ARG A 226 -18.64 19.39 9.20
N ALA A 227 -17.38 19.81 9.37
CA ALA A 227 -17.04 21.23 9.41
C ALA A 227 -17.34 21.94 8.07
N LEU A 228 -17.01 21.31 6.95
CA LEU A 228 -17.28 21.85 5.61
C LEU A 228 -18.77 21.88 5.26
N GLU A 229 -19.55 20.92 5.76
CA GLU A 229 -21.01 20.84 5.54
C GLU A 229 -21.77 21.89 6.35
N VAL A 230 -21.26 22.27 7.53
CA VAL A 230 -21.90 23.24 8.43
C VAL A 230 -21.48 24.68 8.11
N ASP A 231 -20.25 24.90 7.61
CA ASP A 231 -19.73 26.25 7.28
C ASP A 231 -19.54 26.43 5.77
N PRO A 232 -20.51 27.06 5.07
CA PRO A 232 -20.42 27.35 3.63
C PRO A 232 -19.23 28.26 3.28
N GLY A 233 -18.81 29.15 4.19
CA GLY A 233 -17.68 30.05 4.00
C GLY A 233 -16.35 29.29 4.01
N LEU A 234 -16.19 28.37 4.95
CA LEU A 234 -15.05 27.45 4.99
C LEU A 234 -14.98 26.59 3.73
N LEU A 235 -16.13 26.02 3.33
CA LEU A 235 -16.24 25.21 2.12
C LEU A 235 -15.84 26.00 0.86
N ALA A 236 -16.33 27.23 0.72
CA ALA A 236 -16.02 28.08 -0.44
C ALA A 236 -14.52 28.40 -0.50
N ARG A 237 -13.88 28.74 0.64
CA ARG A 237 -12.43 28.98 0.71
C ARG A 237 -11.63 27.76 0.28
N TRP A 238 -12.00 26.57 0.77
CA TRP A 238 -11.26 25.34 0.46
C TRP A 238 -11.51 24.83 -0.95
N ARG A 239 -12.70 25.04 -1.51
CA ARG A 239 -12.97 24.82 -2.94
C ARG A 239 -12.10 25.68 -3.83
N ALA A 240 -11.89 26.94 -3.46
CA ALA A 240 -10.96 27.82 -4.19
C ALA A 240 -9.51 27.33 -4.11
N ARG A 241 -9.06 26.89 -2.93
CA ARG A 241 -7.71 26.32 -2.72
C ARG A 241 -7.51 24.96 -3.40
N CYS A 242 -8.57 24.27 -3.74
CA CYS A 242 -8.58 22.95 -4.40
C CYS A 242 -9.27 23.02 -5.78
N ALA A 243 -9.20 24.16 -6.48
CA ALA A 243 -9.89 24.36 -7.76
C ALA A 243 -9.45 23.35 -8.83
N HIS A 244 -8.25 22.79 -8.71
CA HIS A 244 -7.74 21.65 -9.47
C HIS A 244 -7.33 20.57 -8.48
N LEU A 245 -8.16 19.55 -8.31
CA LEU A 245 -7.94 18.46 -7.37
C LEU A 245 -7.41 17.22 -8.09
N LEU A 246 -6.28 16.70 -7.63
CA LEU A 246 -5.73 15.42 -8.08
C LEU A 246 -5.76 14.43 -6.91
N VAL A 247 -6.21 13.20 -7.15
CA VAL A 247 -6.24 12.13 -6.14
C VAL A 247 -5.50 10.92 -6.68
N ASP A 248 -4.43 10.55 -6.02
CA ASP A 248 -3.65 9.35 -6.32
C ASP A 248 -4.15 8.16 -5.52
N GLU A 249 -3.98 6.95 -6.07
CA GLU A 249 -4.41 5.67 -5.50
C GLU A 249 -5.91 5.68 -5.13
N VAL A 250 -6.77 6.21 -6.02
CA VAL A 250 -8.21 6.37 -5.76
C VAL A 250 -8.92 5.07 -5.37
N GLN A 251 -8.39 3.91 -5.76
CA GLN A 251 -8.94 2.59 -5.41
C GLN A 251 -8.77 2.23 -3.92
N ASP A 252 -7.92 2.96 -3.18
CA ASP A 252 -7.65 2.70 -1.77
C ASP A 252 -8.38 3.66 -0.82
N VAL A 253 -9.12 4.63 -1.36
CA VAL A 253 -9.84 5.60 -0.53
C VAL A 253 -11.09 4.99 0.10
N ASP A 254 -11.34 5.32 1.36
CA ASP A 254 -12.61 5.02 2.02
C ASP A 254 -13.75 5.95 1.53
N ARG A 255 -14.98 5.67 1.97
CA ARG A 255 -16.17 6.44 1.58
C ARG A 255 -16.09 7.91 1.98
N SER A 256 -15.60 8.20 3.18
CA SER A 256 -15.50 9.57 3.68
C SER A 256 -14.41 10.36 2.94
N GLN A 257 -13.29 9.74 2.64
CA GLN A 257 -12.22 10.36 1.84
C GLN A 257 -12.69 10.67 0.41
N LEU A 258 -13.39 9.74 -0.24
CA LEU A 258 -13.97 10.00 -1.56
C LEU A 258 -15.01 11.13 -1.50
N ARG A 259 -15.91 11.12 -0.50
CA ARG A 259 -16.90 12.19 -0.29
C ARG A 259 -16.22 13.54 -0.09
N LEU A 260 -15.14 13.59 0.70
CA LEU A 260 -14.35 14.82 0.91
C LEU A 260 -13.76 15.34 -0.41
N ALA A 261 -13.15 14.47 -1.22
CA ALA A 261 -12.60 14.84 -2.51
C ALA A 261 -13.69 15.39 -3.45
N LEU A 262 -14.83 14.72 -3.55
CA LEU A 262 -15.95 15.16 -4.40
C LEU A 262 -16.59 16.45 -3.89
N LEU A 263 -16.74 16.63 -2.58
CA LEU A 263 -17.26 17.85 -1.96
C LEU A 263 -16.38 19.06 -2.27
N LEU A 264 -15.05 18.90 -2.21
CA LEU A 264 -14.11 19.97 -2.54
C LEU A 264 -14.05 20.26 -4.05
N ALA A 265 -14.19 19.26 -4.90
CA ALA A 265 -14.17 19.44 -6.36
C ALA A 265 -15.45 20.12 -6.90
N ALA A 266 -16.58 19.96 -6.22
CA ALA A 266 -17.89 20.50 -6.65
C ALA A 266 -17.94 22.04 -6.52
N PRO A 267 -18.74 22.73 -7.35
CA PRO A 267 -19.57 22.22 -8.44
C PRO A 267 -18.81 22.05 -9.76
N ALA A 268 -17.58 22.62 -9.88
CA ALA A 268 -16.83 22.64 -11.13
C ALA A 268 -16.29 21.26 -11.53
N ASN A 269 -16.21 20.31 -10.59
CA ASN A 269 -15.74 18.94 -10.75
C ASN A 269 -14.40 18.83 -11.52
N ARG A 270 -13.48 19.78 -11.28
CA ARG A 270 -12.14 19.74 -11.88
C ARG A 270 -11.25 18.77 -11.09
N VAL A 271 -11.62 17.50 -11.14
CA VAL A 271 -10.96 16.43 -10.40
C VAL A 271 -10.31 15.45 -11.37
N PHE A 272 -9.05 15.09 -11.06
CA PHE A 272 -8.28 14.07 -11.74
C PHE A 272 -8.00 12.93 -10.77
N LEU A 273 -8.71 11.83 -10.95
CA LEU A 273 -8.59 10.63 -10.13
C LEU A 273 -7.68 9.65 -10.86
N VAL A 274 -6.65 9.14 -10.20
CA VAL A 274 -5.77 8.15 -10.80
C VAL A 274 -5.62 6.96 -9.87
N GLY A 275 -5.66 5.76 -10.44
CA GLY A 275 -5.55 4.53 -9.67
C GLY A 275 -5.51 3.28 -10.52
N ASP A 276 -5.44 2.15 -9.87
CA ASP A 276 -5.49 0.82 -10.45
C ASP A 276 -6.39 -0.08 -9.61
N ASP A 277 -7.57 -0.39 -10.14
CA ASP A 277 -8.54 -1.28 -9.48
C ASP A 277 -7.96 -2.67 -9.19
N ASP A 278 -7.02 -3.15 -10.03
CA ASP A 278 -6.29 -4.40 -9.79
C ASP A 278 -5.26 -4.32 -8.65
N GLN A 279 -5.03 -3.14 -8.07
CA GLN A 279 -4.19 -2.93 -6.87
C GLN A 279 -4.98 -2.48 -5.63
N SER A 280 -6.29 -2.65 -5.61
CA SER A 280 -7.13 -2.41 -4.42
C SER A 280 -6.96 -3.57 -3.44
N ILE A 281 -6.13 -3.35 -2.40
CA ILE A 281 -5.72 -4.36 -1.41
C ILE A 281 -5.92 -3.90 0.04
N TYR A 282 -6.65 -2.81 0.24
CA TYR A 282 -6.91 -2.23 1.56
C TYR A 282 -8.39 -2.31 1.95
N GLY A 283 -9.09 -3.39 1.57
CA GLY A 283 -10.47 -3.66 1.97
C GLY A 283 -10.64 -3.68 3.49
N TRP A 284 -9.65 -4.17 4.22
CA TRP A 284 -9.60 -4.14 5.68
C TRP A 284 -9.51 -2.70 6.26
N ARG A 285 -9.13 -1.70 5.46
CA ARG A 285 -9.18 -0.26 5.74
C ARG A 285 -10.39 0.44 5.12
N LEU A 286 -11.45 -0.28 4.86
CA LEU A 286 -12.69 0.23 4.28
C LEU A 286 -12.56 0.72 2.82
N ALA A 287 -11.46 0.41 2.13
CA ALA A 287 -11.39 0.59 0.68
C ALA A 287 -12.40 -0.36 0.01
N ASP A 288 -13.05 0.11 -1.04
CA ASP A 288 -13.99 -0.71 -1.81
C ASP A 288 -13.85 -0.35 -3.31
N VAL A 289 -13.34 -1.28 -4.08
CA VAL A 289 -13.09 -1.11 -5.52
C VAL A 289 -14.36 -0.71 -6.28
N ARG A 290 -15.54 -1.15 -5.83
CA ARG A 290 -16.83 -0.82 -6.45
C ARG A 290 -17.10 0.68 -6.46
N ARG A 291 -16.59 1.43 -5.47
CA ARG A 291 -16.71 2.89 -5.44
C ARG A 291 -16.02 3.54 -6.64
N VAL A 292 -14.89 2.96 -7.06
CA VAL A 292 -14.17 3.43 -8.26
C VAL A 292 -14.86 2.96 -9.52
N LEU A 293 -15.36 1.73 -9.54
CA LEU A 293 -16.07 1.16 -10.69
C LEU A 293 -17.37 1.93 -10.99
N SER A 294 -18.05 2.46 -9.96
CA SER A 294 -19.30 3.23 -10.06
C SER A 294 -19.11 4.76 -10.05
N LEU A 295 -17.88 5.27 -10.19
CA LEU A 295 -17.62 6.73 -10.15
C LEU A 295 -18.37 7.52 -11.23
N ALA A 296 -18.69 6.90 -12.36
CA ALA A 296 -19.46 7.55 -13.42
C ALA A 296 -20.87 7.95 -12.97
N ASP A 297 -21.46 7.22 -12.01
CA ASP A 297 -22.78 7.52 -11.46
C ASP A 297 -22.74 8.77 -10.56
N ALA A 298 -21.61 8.97 -9.85
CA ALA A 298 -21.41 10.11 -8.95
C ALA A 298 -20.87 11.36 -9.66
N LEU A 299 -20.24 11.20 -10.83
CA LEU A 299 -19.58 12.27 -11.58
C LEU A 299 -20.06 12.30 -13.03
N PRO A 300 -21.19 12.95 -13.33
CA PRO A 300 -21.67 13.12 -14.69
C PRO A 300 -20.59 13.74 -15.60
N GLY A 301 -20.39 13.16 -16.78
CA GLY A 301 -19.37 13.60 -17.72
C GLY A 301 -17.95 13.11 -17.38
N LEU A 302 -17.80 12.16 -16.47
CA LEU A 302 -16.53 11.52 -16.16
C LEU A 302 -15.88 10.93 -17.42
N ARG A 303 -14.66 11.39 -17.71
CA ARG A 303 -13.87 10.89 -18.82
C ARG A 303 -12.86 9.87 -18.31
N ARG A 304 -12.90 8.68 -18.84
CA ARG A 304 -11.94 7.63 -18.56
C ARG A 304 -10.77 7.70 -19.55
N VAL A 305 -9.54 7.57 -19.03
CA VAL A 305 -8.31 7.43 -19.82
C VAL A 305 -7.53 6.24 -19.25
N ASP A 306 -7.22 5.28 -20.08
CA ASP A 306 -6.48 4.07 -19.67
C ASP A 306 -5.02 4.16 -20.12
N LEU A 307 -4.09 3.93 -19.18
CA LEU A 307 -2.69 3.74 -19.47
C LEU A 307 -2.45 2.25 -19.77
N ALA A 308 -2.06 1.94 -21.00
CA ALA A 308 -2.02 0.56 -21.45
C ALA A 308 -0.64 -0.12 -21.32
N VAL A 309 0.43 0.65 -21.14
CA VAL A 309 1.80 0.14 -21.20
C VAL A 309 2.43 0.03 -19.82
N ASN A 310 2.90 -1.17 -19.48
CA ASN A 310 3.71 -1.41 -18.27
C ASN A 310 5.20 -1.27 -18.62
N TYR A 311 5.88 -0.32 -17.97
CA TYR A 311 7.31 -0.04 -18.17
C TYR A 311 8.21 -0.68 -17.11
N ARG A 312 7.63 -1.46 -16.18
CA ARG A 312 8.35 -2.05 -15.04
C ARG A 312 8.68 -3.52 -15.26
N CYS A 313 7.66 -4.32 -15.56
CA CYS A 313 7.76 -5.76 -15.47
C CYS A 313 8.32 -6.39 -16.74
N PRO A 314 9.11 -7.47 -16.65
CA PRO A 314 9.40 -8.34 -17.76
C PRO A 314 8.11 -8.87 -18.42
N ALA A 315 8.13 -9.04 -19.73
CA ALA A 315 6.96 -9.52 -20.47
C ALA A 315 6.39 -10.86 -19.94
N PRO A 316 7.21 -11.88 -19.61
CA PRO A 316 6.68 -13.14 -19.06
C PRO A 316 6.05 -12.96 -17.67
N VAL A 317 6.56 -12.05 -16.84
CA VAL A 317 5.96 -11.73 -15.53
C VAL A 317 4.61 -11.06 -15.72
N LEU A 318 4.57 -10.03 -16.56
CA LEU A 318 3.35 -9.28 -16.82
C LEU A 318 2.24 -10.16 -17.38
N ALA A 319 2.56 -11.03 -18.35
CA ALA A 319 1.57 -11.93 -18.97
C ALA A 319 0.88 -12.82 -17.91
N ARG A 320 1.64 -13.37 -16.96
CA ARG A 320 1.08 -14.22 -15.89
C ARG A 320 0.33 -13.42 -14.84
N ALA A 321 0.82 -12.25 -14.49
CA ALA A 321 0.13 -11.36 -13.54
C ALA A 321 -1.22 -10.87 -14.10
N VAL A 322 -1.28 -10.54 -15.40
CA VAL A 322 -2.52 -10.16 -16.07
C VAL A 322 -3.49 -11.34 -16.12
N ARG A 323 -3.04 -12.52 -16.59
CA ARG A 323 -3.87 -13.72 -16.61
C ARG A 323 -4.45 -14.05 -15.24
N LEU A 324 -3.67 -13.88 -14.14
CA LEU A 324 -4.14 -14.07 -12.79
C LEU A 324 -5.29 -13.12 -12.45
N VAL A 325 -5.07 -11.80 -12.62
CA VAL A 325 -6.04 -10.80 -12.16
C VAL A 325 -7.30 -10.74 -13.02
N GLU A 326 -7.26 -11.25 -14.26
CA GLU A 326 -8.43 -11.37 -15.14
C GLU A 326 -9.49 -12.35 -14.65
N HIS A 327 -9.19 -13.19 -13.65
CA HIS A 327 -10.18 -14.02 -12.96
C HIS A 327 -11.07 -13.24 -11.98
N ASN A 328 -10.76 -11.97 -11.69
CA ASN A 328 -11.61 -11.12 -10.87
C ASN A 328 -12.78 -10.57 -11.69
N ALA A 329 -13.97 -10.56 -11.11
CA ALA A 329 -15.16 -9.98 -11.70
C ALA A 329 -15.26 -8.46 -11.43
N GLU A 330 -14.89 -8.02 -10.21
CA GLU A 330 -14.93 -6.61 -9.80
C GLU A 330 -13.69 -5.86 -10.31
N ARG A 331 -13.61 -5.62 -11.62
CA ARG A 331 -12.51 -4.87 -12.25
C ARG A 331 -12.94 -4.17 -13.55
N PHE A 332 -12.18 -3.14 -13.95
CA PHE A 332 -12.36 -2.55 -15.28
C PHE A 332 -11.79 -3.47 -16.38
N ALA A 333 -12.52 -3.63 -17.45
CA ALA A 333 -11.94 -4.17 -18.69
C ALA A 333 -10.89 -3.19 -19.22
N LYS A 334 -9.63 -3.62 -19.30
CA LYS A 334 -8.49 -2.81 -19.71
C LYS A 334 -7.41 -3.69 -20.37
N ALA A 335 -6.68 -3.12 -21.33
CA ALA A 335 -5.53 -3.79 -21.94
C ALA A 335 -4.25 -3.39 -21.19
N ILE A 336 -3.43 -4.37 -20.80
CA ILE A 336 -2.14 -4.14 -20.18
C ILE A 336 -1.07 -4.81 -21.05
N ARG A 337 -0.13 -4.03 -21.57
CA ARG A 337 0.89 -4.48 -22.52
C ARG A 337 2.29 -4.25 -21.96
N PRO A 338 3.26 -5.15 -22.25
CA PRO A 338 4.64 -4.92 -21.87
C PRO A 338 5.23 -3.73 -22.64
N GLY A 339 6.07 -2.96 -21.99
CA GLY A 339 6.85 -1.88 -22.60
C GLY A 339 7.96 -2.41 -23.52
N PRO A 340 8.58 -1.55 -24.32
CA PRO A 340 9.57 -1.95 -25.33
C PRO A 340 10.85 -2.58 -24.73
N ALA A 341 11.17 -2.30 -23.47
CA ALA A 341 12.35 -2.82 -22.76
C ALA A 341 11.99 -3.89 -21.72
N ALA A 342 10.85 -4.57 -21.85
CA ALA A 342 10.33 -5.56 -20.89
C ALA A 342 11.09 -6.90 -20.96
N VAL A 343 12.43 -6.86 -20.81
CA VAL A 343 13.33 -8.02 -20.82
C VAL A 343 13.52 -8.54 -19.40
N GLY A 344 13.48 -9.86 -19.23
CA GLY A 344 13.73 -10.52 -17.94
C GLY A 344 13.10 -11.90 -17.89
N ARG A 345 13.07 -12.50 -16.70
CA ARG A 345 12.67 -13.89 -16.53
C ARG A 345 11.63 -14.10 -15.44
N LEU A 346 10.83 -15.13 -15.61
CA LEU A 346 9.95 -15.70 -14.62
C LEU A 346 10.40 -17.13 -14.33
N VAL A 347 10.56 -17.48 -13.07
CA VAL A 347 11.01 -18.79 -12.62
C VAL A 347 9.96 -19.39 -11.69
N LEU A 348 9.55 -20.60 -11.97
CA LEU A 348 8.79 -21.45 -11.06
C LEU A 348 9.78 -22.29 -10.26
N ALA A 349 9.75 -22.17 -8.93
CA ALA A 349 10.65 -22.85 -8.02
C ALA A 349 9.88 -23.79 -7.09
N PRO A 350 9.69 -25.07 -7.46
CA PRO A 350 9.09 -26.06 -6.58
C PRO A 350 10.05 -26.35 -5.42
N VAL A 351 9.53 -26.22 -4.19
CA VAL A 351 10.31 -26.43 -2.96
C VAL A 351 9.38 -27.09 -1.95
N GLY A 352 9.83 -28.15 -1.29
CA GLY A 352 9.04 -28.82 -0.27
C GLY A 352 8.65 -27.92 0.91
N PRO A 353 7.82 -28.41 1.83
CA PRO A 353 7.15 -27.59 2.86
C PRO A 353 8.13 -26.95 3.87
N GLU A 354 9.34 -27.49 4.03
CA GLU A 354 10.38 -26.96 4.92
C GLU A 354 11.64 -26.58 4.13
N PRO A 355 11.71 -25.37 3.63
CA PRO A 355 12.78 -24.93 2.73
C PRO A 355 14.03 -24.49 3.50
N GLU A 356 14.75 -25.40 4.15
CA GLU A 356 16.08 -25.08 4.69
C GLU A 356 17.03 -24.62 3.57
N GLY A 357 17.79 -23.57 3.84
CA GLY A 357 18.73 -23.01 2.88
C GLY A 357 18.10 -22.33 1.66
N LEU A 358 16.81 -21.98 1.72
CA LEU A 358 16.11 -21.37 0.58
C LEU A 358 16.66 -19.98 0.25
N LEU A 359 16.98 -19.14 1.24
CA LEU A 359 17.57 -17.83 0.98
C LEU A 359 18.93 -17.97 0.27
N ARG A 360 19.77 -18.92 0.70
CA ARG A 360 21.05 -19.21 0.05
C ARG A 360 20.84 -19.62 -1.41
N ARG A 361 19.87 -20.50 -1.69
CA ARG A 361 19.54 -20.91 -3.06
C ARG A 361 19.05 -19.74 -3.90
N LEU A 362 18.16 -18.91 -3.36
CA LEU A 362 17.66 -17.71 -4.04
C LEU A 362 18.79 -16.72 -4.32
N THR A 363 19.64 -16.45 -3.33
CA THR A 363 20.77 -15.52 -3.51
C THR A 363 21.80 -16.03 -4.51
N ALA A 364 22.04 -17.34 -4.57
CA ALA A 364 22.92 -17.96 -5.58
C ALA A 364 22.29 -17.96 -6.99
N ALA A 365 20.97 -18.07 -7.09
CA ALA A 365 20.25 -18.07 -8.38
C ALA A 365 20.06 -16.65 -8.97
N TRP A 366 20.11 -15.61 -8.13
CA TRP A 366 20.03 -14.23 -8.61
C TRP A 366 21.33 -13.79 -9.29
N PRO A 367 21.25 -12.96 -10.35
CA PRO A 367 22.44 -12.41 -10.98
C PRO A 367 23.30 -11.61 -10.00
N ALA A 368 24.63 -11.70 -10.15
CA ALA A 368 25.59 -10.90 -9.40
C ALA A 368 25.75 -9.48 -10.02
N ASP A 369 24.63 -8.82 -10.29
CA ASP A 369 24.56 -7.53 -11.01
C ASP A 369 24.41 -6.31 -10.09
N GLY A 370 24.53 -6.51 -8.76
CA GLY A 370 24.33 -5.44 -7.78
C GLY A 370 22.87 -4.97 -7.63
N GLY A 371 21.93 -5.61 -8.33
CA GLY A 371 20.51 -5.23 -8.31
C GLY A 371 19.85 -5.41 -6.94
N SER A 372 18.81 -4.63 -6.69
CA SER A 372 17.97 -4.73 -5.50
C SER A 372 17.18 -6.04 -5.48
N ARG A 373 17.04 -6.65 -4.30
CA ARG A 373 16.46 -7.98 -4.12
C ARG A 373 15.36 -7.95 -3.07
N ALA A 374 14.30 -8.72 -3.29
CA ALA A 374 13.25 -8.87 -2.29
C ALA A 374 12.77 -10.31 -2.17
N VAL A 375 12.53 -10.74 -0.93
CA VAL A 375 11.73 -11.92 -0.61
C VAL A 375 10.40 -11.43 -0.07
N LEU A 376 9.32 -11.78 -0.75
CA LEU A 376 7.96 -11.35 -0.42
C LEU A 376 7.15 -12.56 0.03
N ALA A 377 6.38 -12.39 1.09
CA ALA A 377 5.47 -13.41 1.60
C ALA A 377 4.07 -12.83 1.86
N ARG A 378 3.08 -13.69 2.05
CA ARG A 378 1.74 -13.27 2.45
C ARG A 378 1.71 -12.75 3.88
N THR A 379 2.47 -13.37 4.77
CA THR A 379 2.53 -13.02 6.20
C THR A 379 3.97 -12.73 6.66
N ARG A 380 4.11 -11.98 7.75
CA ARG A 380 5.42 -11.75 8.39
C ARG A 380 6.04 -13.04 8.91
N ARG A 381 5.20 -13.98 9.35
CA ARG A 381 5.64 -15.26 9.90
C ARG A 381 6.41 -16.11 8.87
N GLU A 382 5.98 -16.06 7.62
CA GLU A 382 6.66 -16.74 6.51
C GLU A 382 8.03 -16.14 6.17
N LEU A 383 8.32 -14.91 6.60
CA LEU A 383 9.62 -14.25 6.42
C LEU A 383 10.65 -14.58 7.50
N LEU A 384 10.20 -15.13 8.64
CA LEU A 384 11.09 -15.41 9.78
C LEU A 384 12.23 -16.38 9.45
N PRO A 385 12.02 -17.50 8.72
CA PRO A 385 13.10 -18.38 8.29
C PRO A 385 14.16 -17.65 7.47
N PHE A 386 13.75 -16.74 6.59
CA PHE A 386 14.65 -15.94 5.75
C PHE A 386 15.46 -14.93 6.56
N ALA A 387 14.87 -14.29 7.56
CA ALA A 387 15.57 -13.40 8.46
C ALA A 387 16.58 -14.16 9.34
N GLY A 388 16.21 -15.35 9.82
CA GLY A 388 17.12 -16.25 10.56
C GLY A 388 18.28 -16.73 9.69
N GLU A 389 18.01 -17.10 8.45
CA GLU A 389 19.04 -17.53 7.50
C GLU A 389 19.96 -16.37 7.08
N ALA A 390 19.41 -15.15 6.88
CA ALA A 390 20.20 -13.96 6.62
C ALA A 390 21.16 -13.66 7.77
N LEU A 391 20.68 -13.78 9.02
CA LEU A 391 21.51 -13.65 10.22
C LEU A 391 22.62 -14.69 10.25
N ALA A 392 22.31 -15.97 9.97
CA ALA A 392 23.28 -17.05 9.96
C ALA A 392 24.36 -16.88 8.87
N LEU A 393 23.97 -16.38 7.69
CA LEU A 393 24.85 -16.15 6.55
C LEU A 393 25.59 -14.80 6.59
N GLY A 394 25.28 -13.92 7.54
CA GLY A 394 25.85 -12.56 7.60
C GLY A 394 25.38 -11.66 6.44
N ILE A 395 24.18 -11.91 5.89
CA ILE A 395 23.61 -11.13 4.79
C ILE A 395 22.86 -9.92 5.35
N PRO A 396 23.27 -8.67 5.04
CA PRO A 396 22.51 -7.50 5.43
C PRO A 396 21.12 -7.49 4.77
N PHE A 397 20.10 -7.17 5.57
CA PHE A 397 18.72 -7.11 5.08
C PHE A 397 17.93 -5.94 5.68
N ARG A 398 16.87 -5.53 4.98
CA ARG A 398 15.83 -4.66 5.47
C ARG A 398 14.56 -5.49 5.65
N GLY A 399 13.91 -5.38 6.82
CA GLY A 399 12.71 -6.16 7.12
C GLY A 399 11.86 -5.44 8.16
N ASP A 400 11.12 -4.41 7.72
CA ASP A 400 10.25 -3.62 8.61
C ASP A 400 9.12 -4.51 9.14
N GLY A 401 9.01 -4.61 10.47
CA GLY A 401 8.01 -5.43 11.14
C GLY A 401 8.32 -6.94 11.18
N VAL A 402 9.46 -7.40 10.66
CA VAL A 402 9.95 -8.78 10.86
C VAL A 402 10.65 -8.84 12.21
N VAL A 403 9.96 -9.38 13.21
CA VAL A 403 10.43 -9.48 14.60
C VAL A 403 10.86 -10.91 14.87
N LEU A 404 12.17 -11.14 15.03
CA LEU A 404 12.70 -12.46 15.41
C LEU A 404 12.45 -12.72 16.90
N PRO A 405 12.45 -14.00 17.36
CA PRO A 405 12.29 -14.32 18.78
C PRO A 405 13.28 -13.56 19.67
N VAL A 406 14.50 -13.34 19.22
CA VAL A 406 15.56 -12.62 19.96
C VAL A 406 15.25 -11.13 20.20
N ASP A 407 14.35 -10.53 19.39
CA ASP A 407 13.91 -9.15 19.56
C ASP A 407 12.86 -8.99 20.68
N ASP A 408 12.20 -10.10 21.10
CA ASP A 408 11.13 -10.05 22.09
C ASP A 408 11.72 -9.91 23.51
N PRO A 409 11.38 -8.84 24.26
CA PRO A 409 11.92 -8.61 25.59
C PRO A 409 11.57 -9.70 26.61
N ARG A 410 10.47 -10.43 26.41
CA ARG A 410 10.05 -11.54 27.29
C ARG A 410 11.03 -12.72 27.28
N ILE A 411 11.89 -12.82 26.26
CA ILE A 411 12.94 -13.84 26.21
C ILE A 411 13.87 -13.79 27.43
N ASP A 412 14.26 -12.60 27.85
CA ASP A 412 15.19 -12.43 28.98
C ASP A 412 14.55 -12.92 30.28
N GLU A 413 13.24 -12.66 30.47
CA GLU A 413 12.47 -13.17 31.61
C GLU A 413 12.34 -14.70 31.58
N ILE A 414 12.00 -15.27 30.42
CA ILE A 414 11.87 -16.74 30.24
C ILE A 414 13.21 -17.43 30.56
N VAL A 415 14.33 -16.90 30.06
CA VAL A 415 15.67 -17.46 30.31
C VAL A 415 16.06 -17.28 31.77
N ALA A 416 15.75 -16.14 32.41
CA ALA A 416 16.00 -15.92 33.82
C ALA A 416 15.24 -16.93 34.69
N ARG A 417 13.95 -17.14 34.42
CA ARG A 417 13.11 -18.13 35.13
C ARG A 417 13.63 -19.55 34.98
N ALA A 418 14.05 -19.95 33.76
CA ALA A 418 14.67 -21.27 33.54
C ALA A 418 16.01 -21.42 34.28
N GLY A 419 16.76 -20.33 34.47
CA GLY A 419 18.00 -20.30 35.24
C GLY A 419 17.81 -20.52 36.73
N LEU A 420 16.64 -20.14 37.28
CA LEU A 420 16.31 -20.33 38.69
C LEU A 420 15.83 -21.74 39.04
N ASP A 421 15.56 -22.60 38.04
CA ASP A 421 15.12 -23.98 38.25
C ASP A 421 16.27 -24.80 38.86
N PRO A 422 16.12 -25.33 40.09
CA PRO A 422 17.18 -26.00 40.82
C PRO A 422 17.45 -27.44 40.28
N ARG A 423 16.64 -27.92 39.37
CA ARG A 423 16.78 -29.29 38.84
C ARG A 423 18.07 -29.43 38.03
N PRO A 424 18.82 -30.52 38.20
CA PRO A 424 20.06 -30.78 37.47
C PRO A 424 19.80 -31.22 36.03
N LEU A 425 19.03 -30.42 35.30
CA LEU A 425 18.63 -30.65 33.92
C LEU A 425 19.37 -29.71 32.98
N PRO A 426 19.65 -30.11 31.73
CA PRO A 426 20.13 -29.19 30.70
C PRO A 426 19.17 -28.01 30.55
N LEU A 427 19.67 -26.82 30.21
CA LEU A 427 18.87 -25.60 30.08
C LEU A 427 17.69 -25.77 29.11
N ALA A 428 17.87 -26.46 28.00
CA ALA A 428 16.80 -26.77 27.07
C ALA A 428 15.65 -27.55 27.72
N ALA A 429 15.94 -28.53 28.58
CA ALA A 429 14.95 -29.31 29.31
C ALA A 429 14.24 -28.43 30.38
N ARG A 430 14.97 -27.57 31.07
CA ARG A 430 14.39 -26.60 32.02
C ARG A 430 13.45 -25.62 31.32
N LEU A 431 13.82 -25.09 30.17
CA LEU A 431 12.99 -24.23 29.33
C LEU A 431 11.70 -24.96 28.88
N ALA A 432 11.83 -26.23 28.46
CA ALA A 432 10.69 -27.03 28.00
C ALA A 432 9.67 -27.32 29.13
N THR A 433 10.14 -27.43 30.37
CA THR A 433 9.33 -27.79 31.54
C THR A 433 8.90 -26.60 32.39
N LEU A 434 9.18 -25.35 31.97
CA LEU A 434 8.63 -24.18 32.65
C LEU A 434 7.09 -24.27 32.73
N PRO A 435 6.48 -24.01 33.90
CA PRO A 435 5.02 -23.93 34.01
C PRO A 435 4.48 -22.96 32.99
N GLY A 436 3.33 -23.30 32.38
CA GLY A 436 2.62 -22.39 31.48
C GLY A 436 2.33 -21.08 32.18
N ASP A 437 2.35 -19.98 31.46
CA ASP A 437 1.97 -18.66 31.97
C ASP A 437 0.46 -18.67 32.28
N GLY A 438 0.14 -19.15 33.48
CA GLY A 438 -1.03 -18.63 34.18
C GLY A 438 -0.76 -17.13 34.32
N ALA A 439 -1.72 -16.30 33.97
CA ALA A 439 -1.62 -14.84 34.07
C ALA A 439 -0.89 -14.45 35.35
N PRO A 440 0.04 -13.46 35.33
CA PRO A 440 0.64 -12.97 36.54
C PRO A 440 -0.50 -12.59 37.49
N ALA A 441 -0.47 -13.13 38.72
CA ALA A 441 -1.40 -12.75 39.77
C ALA A 441 -1.38 -11.22 39.85
N GLY A 442 -2.52 -10.61 39.51
CA GLY A 442 -2.63 -9.19 39.30
C GLY A 442 -2.08 -8.39 40.48
N THR A 443 -1.19 -7.50 40.17
CA THR A 443 -1.21 -6.19 40.78
C THR A 443 -2.29 -5.40 40.05
N ALA A 444 -3.48 -5.37 40.62
CA ALA A 444 -4.53 -4.45 40.18
C ALA A 444 -3.91 -3.04 40.22
N PRO A 445 -3.97 -2.26 39.12
CA PRO A 445 -3.64 -0.86 39.19
C PRO A 445 -4.65 -0.22 40.17
N ALA A 446 -4.13 0.49 41.17
CA ALA A 446 -4.93 1.24 42.10
C ALA A 446 -5.95 2.08 41.33
N ALA A 447 -7.22 1.93 41.69
CA ALA A 447 -8.31 2.79 41.24
C ALA A 447 -7.98 4.23 41.66
N GLY A 448 -7.57 5.08 40.73
CA GLY A 448 -7.18 6.45 41.04
C GLY A 448 -6.35 7.16 39.97
N SER A 449 -6.26 6.67 38.75
CA SER A 449 -5.60 7.41 37.68
C SER A 449 -6.64 7.97 36.69
N THR A 450 -7.13 9.14 37.08
CA THR A 450 -7.88 10.08 36.24
C THR A 450 -7.18 10.35 34.91
N VAL A 451 -7.97 10.50 33.87
CA VAL A 451 -7.90 11.08 32.51
C VAL A 451 -6.59 11.80 32.05
N ARG A 452 -5.53 11.82 32.83
CA ARG A 452 -4.29 12.57 32.59
C ARG A 452 -3.28 11.87 31.67
N ALA A 453 -3.58 10.68 31.16
CA ALA A 453 -2.66 9.84 30.38
C ALA A 453 -2.92 9.81 28.87
N ILE A 454 -3.81 10.67 28.35
CA ILE A 454 -4.01 10.79 26.89
C ILE A 454 -3.02 11.84 26.37
N ALA A 455 -1.77 11.43 26.17
CA ALA A 455 -0.76 12.32 25.58
C ALA A 455 -1.00 12.47 24.06
N PRO A 456 -0.92 13.70 23.51
CA PRO A 456 -1.05 13.92 22.08
C PRO A 456 0.12 13.25 21.35
N THR A 457 -0.19 12.43 20.35
CA THR A 457 0.81 11.89 19.42
C THR A 457 1.21 12.96 18.41
N ARG A 458 2.49 13.04 18.04
CA ARG A 458 2.96 13.97 17.00
C ARG A 458 2.17 13.71 15.71
N ALA A 459 1.37 14.68 15.28
CA ALA A 459 0.66 14.66 14.02
C ALA A 459 1.69 14.66 12.88
N GLY A 460 1.83 13.55 12.16
CA GLY A 460 2.73 13.44 11.01
C GLY A 460 3.01 12.02 10.55
N ALA A 461 2.99 11.06 11.45
CA ALA A 461 3.08 9.65 11.06
C ALA A 461 1.66 9.06 11.13
N GLY A 462 1.03 8.86 9.98
CA GLY A 462 -0.12 7.97 9.89
C GLY A 462 0.26 6.61 10.50
N PRO A 463 -0.70 5.81 10.98
CA PRO A 463 -0.40 4.47 11.44
C PRO A 463 0.37 3.75 10.34
N ALA A 464 1.52 3.16 10.71
CA ALA A 464 2.27 2.31 9.79
C ALA A 464 1.30 1.28 9.19
N PRO A 465 1.50 0.85 7.94
CA PRO A 465 0.71 -0.23 7.36
C PRO A 465 0.70 -1.39 8.36
N GLN A 466 -0.43 -1.62 8.99
CA GLN A 466 -0.58 -2.76 9.88
C GLN A 466 -0.92 -3.94 8.99
N ASP A 467 0.13 -4.53 8.45
CA ASP A 467 0.03 -5.88 7.94
C ASP A 467 -0.36 -6.78 9.09
N ASP A 468 -1.31 -7.64 8.84
CA ASP A 468 -1.89 -8.69 9.68
C ASP A 468 -1.44 -8.67 11.16
N PRO A 469 -2.31 -8.32 12.10
CA PRO A 469 -1.95 -8.03 13.48
C PRO A 469 -1.69 -9.30 14.32
N GLU A 470 -0.94 -10.26 13.80
CA GLU A 470 -0.47 -11.33 14.66
C GLU A 470 0.42 -10.74 15.76
N PRO A 471 0.15 -11.06 17.04
CA PRO A 471 1.13 -10.74 18.08
C PRO A 471 2.44 -11.38 17.67
N PRO A 472 3.58 -10.67 17.77
CA PRO A 472 4.85 -11.15 17.21
C PRO A 472 5.18 -12.56 17.69
N TRP A 473 4.84 -12.91 18.93
CA TRP A 473 5.06 -14.24 19.49
C TRP A 473 4.12 -14.52 20.66
N THR A 474 3.63 -15.77 20.74
CA THR A 474 3.03 -16.26 21.99
C THR A 474 4.13 -16.72 22.97
N PRO A 475 3.90 -16.71 24.30
CA PRO A 475 4.87 -17.24 25.27
C PRO A 475 5.28 -18.69 24.98
N ARG A 476 4.37 -19.50 24.45
CA ARG A 476 4.63 -20.89 24.04
C ARG A 476 5.62 -20.96 22.86
N GLU A 477 5.46 -20.10 21.87
CA GLU A 477 6.33 -20.04 20.69
C GLU A 477 7.71 -19.52 21.03
N LEU A 478 7.81 -18.47 21.87
CA LEU A 478 9.10 -17.98 22.37
C LEU A 478 9.85 -19.09 23.10
N ARG A 479 9.15 -19.84 23.94
CA ARG A 479 9.71 -20.97 24.67
C ARG A 479 10.19 -22.08 23.74
N ALA A 480 9.39 -22.46 22.74
CA ALA A 480 9.74 -23.45 21.74
C ALA A 480 11.00 -23.02 20.94
N ALA A 481 11.06 -21.74 20.55
CA ALA A 481 12.22 -21.19 19.85
C ALA A 481 13.49 -21.24 20.72
N LEU A 482 13.39 -20.89 22.00
CA LEU A 482 14.50 -20.97 22.94
C LEU A 482 14.97 -22.39 23.19
N VAL A 483 14.05 -23.36 23.34
CA VAL A 483 14.36 -24.78 23.49
C VAL A 483 15.13 -25.28 22.26
N GLY A 484 14.62 -25.00 21.06
CA GLY A 484 15.27 -25.38 19.81
C GLY A 484 16.64 -24.71 19.63
N TRP A 485 16.81 -23.50 20.11
CA TRP A 485 18.10 -22.81 20.07
C TRP A 485 19.08 -23.39 21.09
N ALA A 486 18.67 -23.52 22.35
CA ALA A 486 19.50 -24.10 23.41
C ALA A 486 19.97 -25.53 23.09
N ALA A 487 19.13 -26.31 22.39
CA ALA A 487 19.49 -27.68 21.96
C ALA A 487 20.56 -27.70 20.85
N ARG A 488 20.72 -26.63 20.09
CA ARG A 488 21.73 -26.51 19.01
C ARG A 488 23.04 -25.86 19.47
N LEU A 489 23.08 -25.26 20.65
CA LEU A 489 24.31 -24.71 21.19
C LEU A 489 25.30 -25.79 21.57
N PRO A 490 26.61 -25.53 21.44
CA PRO A 490 27.65 -26.44 21.95
C PRO A 490 27.46 -26.73 23.45
N PRO A 491 27.84 -27.94 23.92
CA PRO A 491 27.82 -28.24 25.35
C PRO A 491 28.58 -27.18 26.16
N GLY A 492 27.95 -26.63 27.18
CA GLY A 492 28.58 -25.61 28.05
C GLY A 492 28.44 -24.17 27.54
N ALA A 493 27.85 -23.92 26.38
CA ALA A 493 27.64 -22.57 25.90
C ALA A 493 26.58 -21.85 26.73
N ASP A 494 26.80 -20.55 27.01
CA ASP A 494 25.85 -19.69 27.71
C ASP A 494 24.77 -19.16 26.72
N LEU A 495 23.54 -19.57 26.94
CA LEU A 495 22.40 -19.11 26.11
C LEU A 495 22.19 -17.59 26.19
N ARG A 496 22.46 -16.95 27.34
CA ARG A 496 22.34 -15.49 27.45
C ARG A 496 23.38 -14.79 26.59
N ALA A 497 24.62 -15.28 26.62
CA ALA A 497 25.68 -14.75 25.77
C ALA A 497 25.35 -14.94 24.29
N ALA A 498 24.82 -16.11 23.90
CA ALA A 498 24.38 -16.39 22.55
C ALA A 498 23.23 -15.48 22.08
N ILE A 499 22.27 -15.16 22.96
CA ILE A 499 21.19 -14.21 22.67
C ILE A 499 21.75 -12.79 22.46
N ALA A 500 22.65 -12.35 23.34
CA ALA A 500 23.27 -11.03 23.25
C ALA A 500 24.09 -10.89 21.93
N ASP A 501 24.86 -11.90 21.56
CA ASP A 501 25.61 -11.95 20.29
C ASP A 501 24.65 -11.90 19.08
N ALA A 502 23.59 -12.68 19.09
CA ALA A 502 22.59 -12.67 18.01
C ALA A 502 21.91 -11.31 17.87
N ARG A 503 21.58 -10.62 18.98
CA ARG A 503 21.04 -9.25 18.95
C ARG A 503 22.04 -8.25 18.37
N ALA A 504 23.29 -8.32 18.77
CA ALA A 504 24.33 -7.45 18.24
C ALA A 504 24.50 -7.65 16.71
N ARG A 505 24.61 -8.90 16.26
CA ARG A 505 24.69 -9.22 14.82
C ARG A 505 23.44 -8.78 14.05
N LEU A 506 22.27 -8.97 14.64
CA LEU A 506 21.01 -8.55 14.02
C LEU A 506 20.96 -7.03 13.85
N ALA A 507 21.41 -6.26 14.85
CA ALA A 507 21.51 -4.80 14.76
C ALA A 507 22.47 -4.35 13.65
N GLU A 508 23.58 -5.07 13.45
CA GLU A 508 24.52 -4.79 12.36
C GLU A 508 23.95 -5.10 10.98
N LEU A 509 23.21 -6.21 10.85
CA LEU A 509 22.73 -6.71 9.56
C LEU A 509 21.40 -6.08 9.15
N ARG A 510 20.56 -5.66 10.09
CA ARG A 510 19.30 -4.99 9.82
C ARG A 510 19.54 -3.52 9.49
N ARG A 511 19.70 -3.21 8.18
CA ARG A 511 20.05 -1.86 7.69
C ARG A 511 19.02 -1.33 6.72
N PRO A 512 18.60 -0.05 6.83
CA PRO A 512 17.67 0.59 5.87
C PRO A 512 18.14 0.54 4.42
N GLY A 513 19.46 0.63 4.18
CA GLY A 513 20.09 0.63 2.85
C GLY A 513 20.49 -0.75 2.33
N ALA A 514 20.11 -1.85 2.98
CA ALA A 514 20.47 -3.20 2.53
C ALA A 514 19.85 -3.52 1.17
N ALA A 515 20.60 -4.24 0.33
CA ALA A 515 20.15 -4.66 -1.00
C ALA A 515 19.03 -5.71 -0.94
N LEU A 516 19.00 -6.55 0.11
CA LEU A 516 17.94 -7.53 0.35
C LEU A 516 16.82 -6.91 1.20
N THR A 517 15.59 -7.05 0.73
CA THR A 517 14.38 -6.68 1.48
C THR A 517 13.56 -7.93 1.79
N LEU A 518 13.10 -8.04 3.04
CA LEU A 518 12.10 -9.03 3.47
C LEU A 518 10.81 -8.27 3.78
N ALA A 519 9.74 -8.52 3.04
CA ALA A 519 8.49 -7.75 3.21
C ALA A 519 7.26 -8.61 2.94
N THR A 520 6.13 -8.26 3.57
CA THR A 520 4.85 -8.84 3.19
C THR A 520 4.37 -8.24 1.86
N ALA A 521 3.55 -8.97 1.12
CA ALA A 521 2.99 -8.50 -0.14
C ALA A 521 2.28 -7.13 0.02
N HIS A 522 1.54 -6.91 1.12
CA HIS A 522 0.87 -5.63 1.42
C HIS A 522 1.87 -4.46 1.56
N ALA A 523 2.99 -4.68 2.22
CA ALA A 523 3.99 -3.64 2.48
C ALA A 523 4.76 -3.22 1.21
N THR A 524 4.58 -3.93 0.09
CA THR A 524 5.30 -3.68 -1.15
C THR A 524 4.62 -2.70 -2.08
N LYS A 525 3.40 -2.26 -1.78
CA LYS A 525 2.69 -1.30 -2.62
C LYS A 525 3.49 0.00 -2.75
N GLY A 526 3.68 0.46 -4.00
CA GLY A 526 4.53 1.60 -4.32
C GLY A 526 6.03 1.29 -4.43
N LEU A 527 6.49 0.09 -4.03
CA LEU A 527 7.89 -0.32 -4.12
C LEU A 527 8.16 -1.18 -5.36
N GLU A 528 9.45 -1.36 -5.68
CA GLU A 528 9.90 -2.23 -6.77
C GLU A 528 11.35 -2.64 -6.58
N TRP A 529 11.72 -3.82 -7.08
CA TRP A 529 13.06 -4.38 -6.99
C TRP A 529 13.46 -5.04 -8.31
N ASP A 530 14.76 -5.15 -8.53
CA ASP A 530 15.26 -5.83 -9.72
C ASP A 530 14.93 -7.32 -9.70
N HIS A 531 15.12 -7.98 -8.56
CA HIS A 531 14.88 -9.41 -8.38
C HIS A 531 13.93 -9.65 -7.21
N VAL A 532 12.82 -10.31 -7.48
CA VAL A 532 11.79 -10.62 -6.50
C VAL A 532 11.58 -12.13 -6.42
N ALA A 533 11.55 -12.66 -5.19
CA ALA A 533 11.03 -13.99 -4.90
C ALA A 533 9.74 -13.85 -4.10
N VAL A 534 8.64 -14.43 -4.57
CA VAL A 534 7.40 -14.55 -3.81
C VAL A 534 7.34 -15.97 -3.27
N VAL A 535 7.36 -16.09 -1.96
CA VAL A 535 7.36 -17.38 -1.26
C VAL A 535 5.99 -17.74 -0.72
N GLY A 536 5.78 -19.02 -0.43
CA GLY A 536 4.49 -19.48 0.10
C GLY A 536 3.36 -19.46 -0.94
N MET A 537 3.68 -19.58 -2.24
CA MET A 537 2.67 -19.72 -3.30
C MET A 537 2.06 -21.13 -3.25
N THR A 538 1.44 -21.44 -2.11
CA THR A 538 0.95 -22.75 -1.71
C THR A 538 -0.48 -22.64 -1.23
N GLU A 539 -1.31 -23.66 -1.45
CA GLU A 539 -2.70 -23.70 -1.01
C GLU A 539 -2.82 -23.45 0.49
N GLY A 540 -3.78 -22.60 0.88
CA GLY A 540 -4.00 -22.18 2.26
C GLY A 540 -3.02 -21.14 2.83
N ARG A 541 -1.88 -20.87 2.13
CA ARG A 541 -0.94 -19.79 2.50
C ARG A 541 -1.14 -18.54 1.65
N PHE A 542 -1.12 -18.68 0.34
CA PHE A 542 -1.42 -17.60 -0.58
C PHE A 542 -2.28 -18.13 -1.73
N PRO A 543 -3.61 -17.94 -1.70
CA PRO A 543 -4.40 -17.10 -0.78
C PRO A 543 -4.40 -17.60 0.66
N SER A 544 -4.57 -16.65 1.60
CA SER A 544 -4.62 -16.95 3.03
C SER A 544 -5.94 -17.63 3.40
N ALA A 545 -5.89 -18.90 3.83
CA ALA A 545 -7.08 -19.63 4.29
C ALA A 545 -7.79 -18.92 5.45
N ARG A 546 -7.02 -18.27 6.34
CA ARG A 546 -7.56 -17.48 7.45
C ARG A 546 -8.34 -16.28 6.94
N SER A 547 -7.76 -15.48 6.02
CA SER A 547 -8.44 -14.30 5.47
C SER A 547 -9.75 -14.68 4.77
N LEU A 548 -9.76 -15.81 4.05
CA LEU A 548 -10.95 -16.32 3.39
C LEU A 548 -12.03 -16.80 4.39
N ALA A 549 -11.61 -17.44 5.49
CA ALA A 549 -12.52 -17.95 6.51
C ALA A 549 -13.12 -16.83 7.39
N GLU A 550 -12.36 -15.77 7.66
CA GLU A 550 -12.81 -14.63 8.46
C GLU A 550 -13.67 -13.63 7.66
N ALA A 551 -13.66 -13.71 6.33
CA ALA A 551 -14.40 -12.80 5.47
C ALA A 551 -15.92 -13.08 5.48
N GLY A 552 -16.72 -12.02 5.53
CA GLY A 552 -18.17 -12.12 5.35
C GLY A 552 -18.59 -12.51 3.92
N ASP A 553 -17.72 -12.28 2.94
CA ASP A 553 -17.86 -12.66 1.53
C ASP A 553 -16.53 -13.27 1.04
N SER A 554 -16.49 -14.58 0.99
CA SER A 554 -15.28 -15.32 0.61
C SER A 554 -14.89 -15.13 -0.86
N SER A 555 -15.85 -14.86 -1.75
CA SER A 555 -15.56 -14.59 -3.17
C SER A 555 -14.80 -13.27 -3.32
N ARG A 556 -15.26 -12.21 -2.66
CA ARG A 556 -14.58 -10.91 -2.67
C ARG A 556 -13.23 -10.96 -1.97
N ALA A 557 -13.13 -11.70 -0.86
CA ALA A 557 -11.85 -11.91 -0.19
C ALA A 557 -10.85 -12.63 -1.11
N LEU A 558 -11.31 -13.61 -1.90
CA LEU A 558 -10.46 -14.28 -2.89
C LEU A 558 -10.01 -13.32 -4.00
N GLU A 559 -10.89 -12.43 -4.46
CA GLU A 559 -10.50 -11.40 -5.43
C GLU A 559 -9.47 -10.41 -4.85
N GLU A 560 -9.58 -10.02 -3.58
CA GLU A 560 -8.61 -9.17 -2.90
C GLU A 560 -7.26 -9.87 -2.73
N GLU A 561 -7.26 -11.14 -2.33
CA GLU A 561 -6.04 -11.98 -2.28
C GLU A 561 -5.38 -12.12 -3.67
N ARG A 562 -6.17 -12.21 -4.74
CA ARG A 562 -5.67 -12.26 -6.12
C ARG A 562 -5.04 -10.94 -6.54
N ARG A 563 -5.65 -9.80 -6.17
CA ARG A 563 -5.05 -8.46 -6.34
C ARG A 563 -3.74 -8.33 -5.56
N LEU A 564 -3.68 -8.90 -4.36
CA LEU A 564 -2.46 -8.89 -3.55
C LEU A 564 -1.33 -9.69 -4.21
N ALA A 565 -1.64 -10.85 -4.79
CA ALA A 565 -0.67 -11.63 -5.56
C ALA A 565 -0.22 -10.86 -6.82
N TYR A 566 -1.15 -10.23 -7.54
CA TYR A 566 -0.83 -9.35 -8.67
C TYR A 566 0.10 -8.20 -8.25
N VAL A 567 -0.16 -7.56 -7.10
CA VAL A 567 0.73 -6.53 -6.55
C VAL A 567 2.11 -7.10 -6.31
N ALA A 568 2.24 -8.24 -5.62
CA ALA A 568 3.53 -8.84 -5.30
C ALA A 568 4.32 -9.23 -6.57
N TRP A 569 3.67 -9.84 -7.56
CA TRP A 569 4.33 -10.27 -8.80
C TRP A 569 4.80 -9.08 -9.64
N THR A 570 4.01 -8.00 -9.69
CA THR A 570 4.34 -6.80 -10.44
C THR A 570 5.36 -5.88 -9.77
N ARG A 571 6.01 -6.31 -8.68
CA ARG A 571 7.13 -5.59 -8.06
C ARG A 571 8.47 -5.87 -8.76
N ALA A 572 8.55 -6.90 -9.58
CA ALA A 572 9.77 -7.33 -10.25
C ALA A 572 10.09 -6.49 -11.49
N ARG A 573 11.33 -5.99 -11.58
CA ARG A 573 11.84 -5.23 -12.73
C ARG A 573 12.64 -6.10 -13.71
N ARG A 574 13.31 -7.17 -13.22
CA ARG A 574 14.17 -8.04 -14.03
C ARG A 574 13.85 -9.51 -13.87
N SER A 575 13.59 -9.97 -12.65
CA SER A 575 13.19 -11.36 -12.46
C SER A 575 12.19 -11.55 -11.34
N LEU A 576 11.26 -12.46 -11.57
CA LEU A 576 10.33 -12.97 -10.57
C LEU A 576 10.57 -14.47 -10.39
N THR A 577 10.70 -14.91 -9.14
CA THR A 577 10.73 -16.32 -8.74
C THR A 577 9.50 -16.61 -7.90
N LEU A 578 8.68 -17.58 -8.29
CA LEU A 578 7.50 -18.03 -7.53
C LEU A 578 7.86 -19.35 -6.84
N VAL A 579 7.93 -19.30 -5.51
CA VAL A 579 8.31 -20.47 -4.68
C VAL A 579 7.05 -21.12 -4.13
N TYR A 580 6.87 -22.41 -4.39
CA TYR A 580 5.66 -23.14 -4.03
C TYR A 580 5.94 -24.59 -3.65
N ASP A 581 5.01 -25.20 -2.91
CA ASP A 581 4.99 -26.64 -2.66
C ASP A 581 4.38 -27.37 -3.86
N PRO A 582 5.11 -28.25 -4.55
CA PRO A 582 4.58 -28.99 -5.70
C PRO A 582 3.42 -29.93 -5.35
N GLU A 583 3.32 -30.40 -4.09
CA GLU A 583 2.21 -31.25 -3.63
C GLU A 583 0.92 -30.43 -3.43
N ALA A 584 1.04 -29.14 -3.11
CA ALA A 584 -0.08 -28.25 -2.81
C ALA A 584 0.11 -26.85 -3.44
N PRO A 585 0.26 -26.73 -4.78
CA PRO A 585 0.46 -25.43 -5.42
C PRO A 585 -0.77 -24.53 -5.22
N SER A 586 -0.50 -23.24 -5.01
CA SER A 586 -1.52 -22.20 -4.90
C SER A 586 -2.54 -22.28 -6.04
N PRO A 587 -3.83 -22.08 -5.79
CA PRO A 587 -4.81 -21.90 -6.87
C PRO A 587 -4.45 -20.76 -7.82
N PHE A 588 -3.77 -19.73 -7.37
CA PHE A 588 -3.28 -18.62 -8.19
C PHE A 588 -2.22 -19.05 -9.23
N LEU A 589 -1.42 -20.05 -8.91
CA LEU A 589 -0.53 -20.65 -9.90
C LEU A 589 -1.31 -21.43 -10.96
N ARG A 590 -2.35 -22.16 -10.56
CA ARG A 590 -3.22 -22.91 -11.49
C ARG A 590 -4.04 -21.96 -12.41
N GLU A 591 -4.38 -20.77 -11.93
CA GLU A 591 -5.05 -19.74 -12.74
C GLU A 591 -4.10 -19.07 -13.74
N ALA A 592 -2.85 -18.84 -13.34
CA ALA A 592 -1.88 -18.09 -14.13
C ALA A 592 -1.05 -18.95 -15.10
N PHE A 593 -0.86 -20.25 -14.82
CA PHE A 593 -0.01 -21.16 -15.58
C PHE A 593 -0.80 -22.37 -16.10
N ASP A 594 -0.32 -22.95 -17.18
CA ASP A 594 -0.89 -24.19 -17.67
C ASP A 594 -0.38 -25.39 -16.85
N PRO A 595 -1.19 -26.48 -16.71
CA PRO A 595 -0.79 -27.64 -15.91
C PRO A 595 0.57 -28.25 -16.34
N ASP A 596 0.88 -28.23 -17.63
CA ASP A 596 2.15 -28.74 -18.18
C ASP A 596 3.36 -27.90 -17.74
N GLU A 597 3.18 -26.60 -17.53
CA GLU A 597 4.25 -25.71 -17.04
C GLU A 597 4.58 -26.02 -15.58
N LEU A 598 3.57 -26.19 -14.74
CA LEU A 598 3.72 -26.58 -13.34
C LEU A 598 4.31 -27.97 -13.21
N GLY A 599 3.84 -28.94 -14.01
CA GLY A 599 4.37 -30.30 -14.02
C GLY A 599 5.81 -30.40 -14.50
N ARG A 600 6.24 -29.60 -15.46
CA ARG A 600 7.65 -29.53 -15.91
C ARG A 600 8.55 -28.91 -14.85
N ALA A 601 8.11 -27.83 -14.21
CA ALA A 601 8.84 -27.18 -13.14
C ALA A 601 9.07 -28.13 -11.95
N SER A 602 8.08 -28.96 -11.61
CA SER A 602 8.19 -29.95 -10.52
C SER A 602 9.13 -31.12 -10.84
N ARG A 603 9.44 -31.37 -12.11
CA ARG A 603 10.35 -32.45 -12.57
C ARG A 603 11.75 -31.95 -12.90
N ALA A 604 11.99 -30.64 -12.89
CA ALA A 604 13.32 -30.09 -13.10
C ALA A 604 14.19 -30.40 -11.87
N PRO A 605 15.46 -30.89 -12.05
CA PRO A 605 16.35 -31.30 -10.96
C PRO A 605 16.80 -30.15 -10.06
#